data_3bf9e7621b2b34e34d4b137ec49423e2
#
_entry.id   3bf9e7621b2b34e34d4b137ec49423e2
#
_cell.length_a   1.000
_cell.length_b   1.000
_cell.length_c   1.000
_cell.angle_alpha   90.00
_cell.angle_beta   90.00
_cell.angle_gamma   90.00
#
_symmetry.space_group_name_H-M   'P 1'
#
loop_
_entity.id
_entity.type
_entity.pdbx_description
1 polymer ?
#
loop_
_entity_poly.entity_id
_entity_poly.type
_entity_poly.pdbx_seq_one_letter_code
_entity_poly.pdbx_strand_id
1 'polypeptide(L)'
;YQGPEAEPEAVLGALRKAGYRTVATARREDAVPLDELDLEAGPVALLFGTEISGLTPETIAGADGALWIPMHGFVESFNISVSVALCLQELTRRLRASEIEWTLPEEARKEIYLDWIRKSIKNVEALEARYTSERER
;
A
#
# COMPACT_ATOMS: atom_id res chain seq x y z
N TYR A 1 -4.27 -12.99 -9.43
CA TYR A 1 -3.42 -14.03 -8.81
C TYR A 1 -4.23 -14.67 -7.68
N GLN A 2 -4.79 -15.85 -7.94
CA GLN A 2 -5.40 -16.66 -6.87
C GLN A 2 -4.28 -17.50 -6.25
N GLY A 3 -3.58 -16.92 -5.28
CA GLY A 3 -2.74 -17.69 -4.36
C GLY A 3 -3.62 -18.48 -3.38
N PRO A 4 -3.06 -19.48 -2.66
CA PRO A 4 -3.79 -20.13 -1.59
C PRO A 4 -4.32 -19.05 -0.63
N GLU A 5 -5.56 -19.20 -0.18
CA GLU A 5 -6.17 -18.28 0.79
C GLU A 5 -5.27 -18.26 2.03
N ALA A 6 -4.47 -17.21 2.14
CA ALA A 6 -3.63 -17.03 3.31
C ALA A 6 -4.55 -16.66 4.49
N GLU A 7 -4.39 -17.36 5.59
CA GLU A 7 -5.11 -17.05 6.83
C GLU A 7 -4.93 -15.56 7.16
N PRO A 8 -6.00 -14.82 7.46
CA PRO A 8 -5.96 -13.38 7.71
C PRO A 8 -4.87 -12.98 8.72
N GLU A 9 -4.71 -13.76 9.78
CA GLU A 9 -3.71 -13.51 10.82
C GLU A 9 -2.27 -13.61 10.30
N ALA A 10 -1.99 -14.55 9.39
CA ALA A 10 -0.68 -14.69 8.77
C ALA A 10 -0.32 -13.49 7.89
N VAL A 11 -1.30 -12.95 7.15
CA VAL A 11 -1.13 -11.75 6.32
C VAL A 11 -0.87 -10.53 7.19
N LEU A 12 -1.70 -10.32 8.23
CA LEU A 12 -1.53 -9.21 9.17
C LEU A 12 -0.17 -9.28 9.87
N GLY A 13 0.22 -10.48 10.31
CA GLY A 13 1.53 -10.72 10.92
C GLY A 13 2.71 -10.41 9.99
N ALA A 14 2.61 -10.76 8.71
CA ALA A 14 3.63 -10.45 7.72
C ALA A 14 3.76 -8.94 7.47
N LEU A 15 2.64 -8.22 7.37
CA LEU A 15 2.61 -6.77 7.21
C LEU A 15 3.23 -6.06 8.42
N ARG A 16 2.89 -6.48 9.64
CA ARG A 16 3.50 -5.93 10.87
C ARG A 16 5.00 -6.17 10.93
N LYS A 17 5.47 -7.37 10.56
CA LYS A 17 6.92 -7.68 10.48
C LYS A 17 7.63 -6.80 9.46
N ALA A 18 6.95 -6.41 8.40
CA ALA A 18 7.47 -5.47 7.41
C ALA A 18 7.37 -3.99 7.84
N GLY A 19 6.92 -3.72 9.07
CA GLY A 19 6.84 -2.37 9.63
C GLY A 19 5.57 -1.60 9.26
N TYR A 20 4.56 -2.26 8.70
CA TYR A 20 3.29 -1.63 8.38
C TYR A 20 2.29 -1.75 9.52
N ARG A 21 1.58 -0.67 9.77
CA ARG A 21 0.36 -0.63 10.56
C ARG A 21 -0.82 -1.00 9.66
N THR A 22 -1.60 -2.00 10.06
CA THR A 22 -2.74 -2.50 9.27
C THR A 22 -4.01 -1.73 9.62
N VAL A 23 -4.70 -1.20 8.61
CA VAL A 23 -5.92 -0.39 8.80
C VAL A 23 -7.04 -0.94 7.93
N ALA A 24 -8.10 -1.42 8.58
CA ALA A 24 -9.29 -1.95 7.92
C ALA A 24 -10.19 -0.82 7.40
N THR A 25 -10.65 -0.94 6.14
CA THR A 25 -11.70 -0.06 5.62
C THR A 25 -13.07 -0.61 6.03
N ALA A 26 -13.46 -0.31 7.25
CA ALA A 26 -14.68 -0.82 7.85
C ALA A 26 -15.24 0.14 8.91
N ARG A 27 -16.54 0.07 9.15
CA ARG A 27 -17.17 0.74 10.31
C ARG A 27 -16.91 -0.09 11.55
N ARG A 28 -16.05 0.41 12.41
CA ARG A 28 -15.72 -0.13 13.74
C ARG A 28 -15.87 1.01 14.75
N GLU A 29 -16.08 0.73 16.02
CA GLU A 29 -16.33 1.74 17.05
C GLU A 29 -15.21 2.79 17.12
N ASP A 30 -13.96 2.36 16.93
CA ASP A 30 -12.77 3.20 16.93
C ASP A 30 -12.33 3.65 15.51
N ALA A 31 -13.15 3.42 14.50
CA ALA A 31 -12.82 3.82 13.13
C ALA A 31 -12.83 5.34 12.99
N VAL A 32 -11.78 5.87 12.40
CA VAL A 32 -11.65 7.30 12.12
C VAL A 32 -12.09 7.62 10.67
N PRO A 33 -12.54 8.85 10.37
CA PRO A 33 -12.74 9.30 9.00
C PRO A 33 -11.43 9.25 8.21
N LEU A 34 -11.51 9.01 6.91
CA LEU A 34 -10.35 8.92 6.02
C LEU A 34 -9.40 10.13 6.12
N ASP A 35 -9.97 11.32 6.23
CA ASP A 35 -9.24 12.59 6.33
C ASP A 35 -8.60 12.82 7.71
N GLU A 36 -8.97 12.03 8.72
CA GLU A 36 -8.42 12.09 10.07
C GLU A 36 -7.40 10.97 10.38
N LEU A 37 -7.16 10.03 9.42
CA LEU A 37 -6.18 8.97 9.66
C LEU A 37 -4.81 9.57 9.98
N ASP A 38 -4.24 9.16 11.13
CA ASP A 38 -2.89 9.57 11.52
C ASP A 38 -1.84 8.94 10.58
N LEU A 39 -1.07 9.78 9.88
CA LEU A 39 0.03 9.38 9.00
C LEU A 39 1.39 9.44 9.68
N GLU A 40 1.51 10.14 10.82
CA GLU A 40 2.79 10.26 11.55
C GLU A 40 3.11 8.97 12.32
N ALA A 41 2.10 8.16 12.63
CA ALA A 41 2.28 6.88 13.31
C ALA A 41 2.95 5.78 12.44
N GLY A 42 3.45 6.13 11.25
CA GLY A 42 4.24 5.25 10.39
C GLY A 42 3.50 4.69 9.17
N PRO A 43 4.17 3.81 8.40
CA PRO A 43 3.63 3.24 7.17
C PRO A 43 2.31 2.49 7.39
N VAL A 44 1.37 2.65 6.45
CA VAL A 44 0.02 2.06 6.53
C VAL A 44 -0.20 1.05 5.42
N ALA A 45 -0.74 -0.12 5.76
CA ALA A 45 -1.32 -1.09 4.84
C ALA A 45 -2.85 -1.04 4.97
N LEU A 46 -3.52 -0.58 3.93
CA LEU A 46 -4.99 -0.53 3.88
C LEU A 46 -5.56 -1.90 3.49
N LEU A 47 -6.54 -2.36 4.23
CA LEU A 47 -7.25 -3.60 4.00
C LEU A 47 -8.63 -3.30 3.43
N PHE A 48 -8.90 -3.86 2.25
CA PHE A 48 -10.21 -3.72 1.59
C PHE A 48 -10.91 -5.08 1.52
N GLY A 49 -12.20 -5.08 1.78
CA GLY A 49 -13.03 -6.25 1.66
C GLY A 49 -13.53 -6.49 0.24
N THR A 50 -14.17 -7.63 0.02
CA THR A 50 -14.88 -7.92 -1.24
C THR A 50 -16.15 -7.05 -1.35
N GLU A 51 -16.68 -6.89 -2.56
CA GLU A 51 -17.93 -6.12 -2.78
C GLU A 51 -19.15 -6.75 -2.11
N ILE A 52 -19.16 -8.08 -1.95
CA ILE A 52 -20.32 -8.82 -1.44
C ILE A 52 -20.28 -8.95 0.10
N SER A 53 -19.16 -9.37 0.64
CA SER A 53 -19.03 -9.70 2.07
C SER A 53 -18.21 -8.72 2.89
N GLY A 54 -17.54 -7.77 2.22
CA GLY A 54 -16.61 -6.87 2.91
C GLY A 54 -15.37 -7.61 3.43
N LEU A 55 -14.76 -7.08 4.47
CA LEU A 55 -13.72 -7.74 5.25
C LEU A 55 -14.35 -8.72 6.24
N THR A 56 -13.66 -9.83 6.51
CA THR A 56 -14.13 -10.78 7.54
C THR A 56 -14.03 -10.17 8.94
N PRO A 57 -14.89 -10.58 9.88
CA PRO A 57 -14.83 -10.10 11.26
C PRO A 57 -13.46 -10.28 11.90
N GLU A 58 -12.79 -11.40 11.61
CA GLU A 58 -11.45 -11.71 12.10
C GLU A 58 -10.42 -10.73 11.57
N THR A 59 -10.49 -10.38 10.28
CA THR A 59 -9.59 -9.37 9.67
C THR A 59 -9.82 -8.00 10.27
N ILE A 60 -11.10 -7.61 10.47
CA ILE A 60 -11.45 -6.32 11.08
C ILE A 60 -10.94 -6.26 12.54
N ALA A 61 -11.18 -7.32 13.31
CA ALA A 61 -10.75 -7.37 14.70
C ALA A 61 -9.22 -7.44 14.83
N GLY A 62 -8.54 -8.12 13.92
CA GLY A 62 -7.09 -8.27 13.93
C GLY A 62 -6.34 -7.05 13.38
N ALA A 63 -6.98 -6.10 12.71
CA ALA A 63 -6.33 -4.89 12.20
C ALA A 63 -5.96 -3.93 13.36
N ASP A 64 -4.84 -3.21 13.20
CA ASP A 64 -4.33 -2.26 14.20
C ASP A 64 -5.19 -1.01 14.33
N GLY A 65 -5.97 -0.70 13.30
CA GLY A 65 -6.93 0.40 13.28
C GLY A 65 -8.00 0.19 12.22
N ALA A 66 -8.95 1.10 12.17
CA ALA A 66 -9.96 1.12 11.13
C ALA A 66 -10.21 2.55 10.66
N LEU A 67 -10.56 2.69 9.37
CA LEU A 67 -11.03 3.94 8.79
C LEU A 67 -12.34 3.71 8.03
N TRP A 68 -13.08 4.78 7.86
CA TRP A 68 -14.24 4.81 6.98
C TRP A 68 -14.19 6.02 6.04
N ILE A 69 -14.75 5.86 4.84
CA ILE A 69 -14.86 6.94 3.87
C ILE A 69 -16.19 7.64 4.14
N PRO A 70 -16.20 8.97 4.45
CA PRO A 70 -17.43 9.72 4.64
C PRO A 70 -18.35 9.63 3.42
N MET A 71 -19.58 9.20 3.64
CA MET A 71 -20.59 9.02 2.62
C MET A 71 -21.89 9.74 3.02
N HIS A 72 -22.56 10.28 2.02
CA HIS A 72 -23.84 10.92 2.19
C HIS A 72 -24.91 10.24 1.31
N GLY A 73 -26.09 10.05 1.85
CA GLY A 73 -27.21 9.44 1.15
C GLY A 73 -27.48 7.99 1.56
N PHE A 74 -28.14 7.24 0.69
CA PHE A 74 -28.64 5.87 1.00
C PHE A 74 -27.64 4.76 0.72
N VAL A 75 -26.53 5.06 0.04
CA VAL A 75 -25.52 4.06 -0.34
C VAL A 75 -24.56 3.84 0.84
N GLU A 76 -24.38 2.59 1.25
CA GLU A 76 -23.54 2.24 2.41
C GLU A 76 -22.08 1.94 2.05
N SER A 77 -21.77 1.71 0.78
CA SER A 77 -20.42 1.42 0.31
C SER A 77 -20.18 1.90 -1.11
N PHE A 78 -18.93 2.24 -1.43
CA PHE A 78 -18.44 2.42 -2.80
C PHE A 78 -17.98 1.08 -3.39
N ASN A 79 -17.93 1.01 -4.72
CA ASN A 79 -17.17 -0.02 -5.40
C ASN A 79 -15.72 -0.04 -4.87
N ILE A 80 -15.13 -1.23 -4.74
CA ILE A 80 -13.78 -1.39 -4.16
C ILE A 80 -12.73 -0.54 -4.88
N SER A 81 -12.75 -0.47 -6.20
CA SER A 81 -11.79 0.34 -6.97
C SER A 81 -11.93 1.83 -6.68
N VAL A 82 -13.16 2.30 -6.48
CA VAL A 82 -13.44 3.69 -6.08
C VAL A 82 -12.94 3.93 -4.66
N SER A 83 -13.20 3.03 -3.73
CA SER A 83 -12.71 3.13 -2.35
C SER A 83 -11.19 3.22 -2.29
N VAL A 84 -10.50 2.34 -3.04
CA VAL A 84 -9.02 2.36 -3.15
C VAL A 84 -8.53 3.69 -3.73
N ALA A 85 -9.15 4.18 -4.81
CA ALA A 85 -8.76 5.44 -5.45
C ALA A 85 -8.93 6.63 -4.51
N LEU A 86 -10.06 6.72 -3.79
CA LEU A 86 -10.33 7.78 -2.82
C LEU A 86 -9.32 7.76 -1.67
N CYS A 87 -9.07 6.59 -1.09
CA CYS A 87 -8.09 6.43 -0.02
C CYS A 87 -6.68 6.85 -0.48
N LEU A 88 -6.21 6.33 -1.62
CA LEU A 88 -4.89 6.66 -2.14
C LEU A 88 -4.77 8.15 -2.49
N GLN A 89 -5.77 8.74 -3.12
CA GLN A 89 -5.79 10.17 -3.46
C GLN A 89 -5.67 11.04 -2.21
N GLU A 90 -6.51 10.80 -1.21
CA GLU A 90 -6.52 11.62 0.01
C GLU A 90 -5.25 11.43 0.83
N LEU A 91 -4.86 10.18 1.10
CA LEU A 91 -3.69 9.91 1.93
C LEU A 91 -2.39 10.38 1.27
N THR A 92 -2.23 10.18 -0.05
CA THR A 92 -1.02 10.68 -0.74
C THR A 92 -1.01 12.22 -0.85
N ARG A 93 -2.16 12.86 -0.99
CA ARG A 93 -2.26 14.33 -0.95
C ARG A 93 -1.80 14.87 0.41
N ARG A 94 -2.30 14.29 1.51
CA ARG A 94 -1.92 14.66 2.88
C ARG A 94 -0.45 14.39 3.15
N LEU A 95 0.03 13.22 2.76
CA LEU A 95 1.44 12.82 2.92
C LEU A 95 2.40 13.79 2.22
N ARG A 96 2.07 14.20 0.98
CA ARG A 96 2.88 15.18 0.22
C ARG A 96 2.82 16.60 0.78
N ALA A 97 1.78 16.92 1.53
CA ALA A 97 1.63 18.22 2.20
C ALA A 97 2.20 18.25 3.63
N SER A 98 2.66 17.10 4.13
CA SER A 98 3.25 16.96 5.47
C SER A 98 4.77 17.06 5.44
N GLU A 99 5.38 17.16 6.63
CA GLU A 99 6.84 17.08 6.83
C GLU A 99 7.35 15.63 6.94
N ILE A 100 6.48 14.64 6.76
CA ILE A 100 6.86 13.22 6.83
C ILE A 100 7.78 12.90 5.66
N GLU A 101 8.91 12.27 5.94
CA GLU A 101 9.79 11.73 4.91
C GLU A 101 9.14 10.48 4.28
N TRP A 102 8.49 10.66 3.13
CA TRP A 102 7.77 9.60 2.41
C TRP A 102 8.51 9.10 1.17
N THR A 103 9.58 9.76 0.77
CA THR A 103 10.35 9.39 -0.41
C THR A 103 11.30 8.24 -0.08
N LEU A 104 11.52 7.37 -1.07
CA LEU A 104 12.55 6.35 -0.94
C LEU A 104 13.94 7.00 -0.79
N PRO A 105 14.81 6.44 0.06
CA PRO A 105 16.21 6.83 0.10
C PRO A 105 16.83 6.77 -1.30
N GLU A 106 17.77 7.66 -1.58
CA GLU A 106 18.33 7.83 -2.93
C GLU A 106 18.89 6.50 -3.50
N GLU A 107 19.56 5.71 -2.67
CA GLU A 107 20.11 4.42 -3.11
C GLU A 107 19.01 3.42 -3.45
N ALA A 108 17.98 3.27 -2.61
CA ALA A 108 16.86 2.40 -2.91
C ALA A 108 16.10 2.83 -4.18
N ARG A 109 15.98 4.15 -4.41
CA ARG A 109 15.40 4.69 -5.63
C ARG A 109 16.24 4.35 -6.86
N LYS A 110 17.57 4.44 -6.78
CA LYS A 110 18.48 4.07 -7.85
C LYS A 110 18.38 2.58 -8.20
N GLU A 111 18.34 1.71 -7.19
CA GLU A 111 18.21 0.26 -7.38
C GLU A 111 16.90 -0.10 -8.10
N ILE A 112 15.77 0.45 -7.66
CA ILE A 112 14.47 0.23 -8.30
C ILE A 112 14.49 0.77 -9.74
N TYR A 113 15.08 1.94 -9.97
CA TYR A 113 15.15 2.54 -11.29
C TYR A 113 16.00 1.70 -12.25
N LEU A 114 17.12 1.18 -11.78
CA LEU A 114 17.97 0.27 -12.55
C LEU A 114 17.24 -1.05 -12.88
N ASP A 115 16.51 -1.62 -11.92
CA ASP A 115 15.72 -2.82 -12.15
C ASP A 115 14.63 -2.60 -13.21
N TRP A 116 13.94 -1.46 -13.17
CA TRP A 116 12.95 -1.11 -14.19
C TRP A 116 13.57 -0.91 -15.59
N ILE A 117 14.71 -0.23 -15.66
CA ILE A 117 15.44 -0.05 -16.92
C ILE A 117 15.85 -1.42 -17.48
N ARG A 118 16.43 -2.29 -16.66
CA ARG A 118 16.82 -3.65 -17.05
C ARG A 118 15.65 -4.45 -17.62
N LYS A 119 14.49 -4.38 -16.98
CA LYS A 119 13.26 -5.05 -17.46
C LYS A 119 12.70 -4.44 -18.77
N SER A 120 13.03 -3.20 -19.06
CA SER A 120 12.52 -2.48 -20.24
C SER A 120 13.40 -2.62 -21.48
N ILE A 121 14.68 -2.93 -21.32
CA ILE A 121 15.66 -2.97 -22.42
C ILE A 121 15.87 -4.41 -22.87
N LYS A 122 15.72 -4.67 -24.18
CA LYS A 122 16.07 -5.97 -24.77
C LYS A 122 17.60 -6.16 -24.77
N ASN A 123 18.06 -7.35 -24.41
CA ASN A 123 19.48 -7.73 -24.35
C ASN A 123 20.32 -6.84 -23.42
N VAL A 124 19.75 -6.41 -22.32
CA VAL A 124 20.43 -5.53 -21.34
C VAL A 124 21.74 -6.11 -20.84
N GLU A 125 21.80 -7.44 -20.64
CA GLU A 125 23.03 -8.16 -20.17
C GLU A 125 24.21 -7.96 -21.15
N ALA A 126 23.95 -8.04 -22.47
CA ALA A 126 24.98 -7.80 -23.48
C ALA A 126 25.45 -6.34 -23.49
N LEU A 127 24.56 -5.39 -23.25
CA LEU A 127 24.90 -3.97 -23.13
C LEU A 127 25.74 -3.69 -21.88
N GLU A 128 25.36 -4.26 -20.74
CA GLU A 128 26.12 -4.13 -19.49
C GLU A 128 27.52 -4.76 -19.60
N ALA A 129 27.63 -5.95 -20.19
CA ALA A 129 28.92 -6.61 -20.42
C ALA A 129 29.85 -5.78 -21.32
N ARG A 130 29.30 -5.20 -22.39
CA ARG A 130 30.07 -4.31 -23.27
C ARG A 130 30.55 -3.05 -22.52
N TYR A 131 29.67 -2.40 -21.78
CA TYR A 131 29.99 -1.21 -21.00
C TYR A 131 31.10 -1.47 -19.98
N THR A 132 31.03 -2.60 -19.27
CA THR A 132 32.06 -3.00 -18.29
C THR A 132 33.39 -3.23 -18.97
N SER A 133 33.43 -3.96 -20.11
CA SER A 133 34.67 -4.25 -20.85
C SER A 133 35.33 -3.01 -21.46
N GLU A 134 34.57 -1.95 -21.78
CA GLU A 134 35.08 -0.68 -22.29
C GLU A 134 35.72 0.20 -21.18
N ARG A 135 35.31 0.03 -19.91
CA ARG A 135 35.87 0.75 -18.75
C ARG A 135 37.12 0.13 -18.15
N GLU A 136 37.39 -1.13 -18.43
CA GLU A 136 38.58 -1.86 -17.98
C GLU A 136 39.79 -1.71 -18.94
N ARG A 137 39.63 -0.98 -20.03
CA ARG A 137 40.67 -0.62 -20.97
C ARG A 137 41.20 0.80 -20.77
#